data_8950946f28837406da455ab8dfa3afa0
#
_entry.id   8950946f28837406da455ab8dfa3afa0
#
_cell.length_a   1.000
_cell.length_b   1.000
_cell.length_c   1.000
_cell.angle_alpha   90.00
_cell.angle_beta   90.00
_cell.angle_gamma   90.00
#
_symmetry.space_group_name_H-M   'P 1'
#
loop_
_entity.id
_entity.type
_entity.pdbx_description
1 polymer ?
#
loop_
_entity_poly.entity_id
_entity_poly.type
_entity_poly.pdbx_seq_one_letter_code
_entity_poly.pdbx_strand_id
1 'polypeptide(L)'
;MIRSFCWDAKILRVEGEVPWLMFRRNPKVLSAFRAEHFLFIGSASFCLLILFLLAIVFWSTFQEGMPGTETSLTVQNYREVFLSGETYRAGFNSLIVAFGTVLLNLFFAVPAAWLIYRTNLPCKTFFITLMALGILIPGFLKGIAWILLLSPKVGLLNQFLRSFVPVEEGPLSIYNLGGISFVQGLMLTPVMFFMCAAAFRAVDPQLEESAAVSGAPPAAVFCRITGPLILPAIAGAAIYNFMTAVALFEIPALLGTTTRIQVLSTLMFYSVQASVGLPRYGIAGVYGVMLLFPSLVAVHYYQKLLRHGDRYSVISGRGYRPKLTDLGRWKYAGIAFLCGYLFLNLLLPFLVLIWTSLVPYIQLPSKAALSSVTLEGYRRALTTISGRPLVNTFLLVVCVPALVLFFSAITSWIVVRTRLWGRRGVDAVVTLPMAIPHLAFAFALSYVGLYIASGVPIYGSLAAIIISHSIAFISFGSRTVNGTLIQIHKDLEEAVLVSGGSRLVALRRVVLPLLAPALFYAGVWLALLSYREVTMALFLQSPRNQVLSTAIWNLWDSNNPADAAAMGVLMFFTVMFLLIAAQRGAKRFLYGMELR
;
A
#
# COMPACT_ATOMS: atom_id res chain seq x y z
N MET A 1 21.78 49.82 -12.14
CA MET A 1 21.00 48.57 -12.22
C MET A 1 20.72 48.20 -13.69
N ILE A 2 21.66 48.37 -14.63
CA ILE A 2 21.56 47.95 -16.04
C ILE A 2 23.00 47.68 -16.54
N ARG A 3 23.67 46.65 -15.96
CA ARG A 3 24.99 46.20 -16.45
C ARG A 3 25.32 44.73 -16.18
N SER A 4 24.32 43.90 -15.78
CA SER A 4 24.51 42.46 -15.51
C SER A 4 23.82 41.52 -16.51
N PHE A 5 23.29 42.03 -17.62
CA PHE A 5 22.51 41.20 -18.58
C PHE A 5 23.24 40.93 -19.92
N CYS A 6 24.50 41.32 -20.06
CA CYS A 6 25.24 41.14 -21.32
C CYS A 6 26.26 40.00 -21.36
N TRP A 7 26.36 39.16 -20.30
CA TRP A 7 27.37 38.08 -20.30
C TRP A 7 26.81 36.71 -20.69
N ASP A 8 25.50 36.52 -20.65
CA ASP A 8 24.88 35.21 -20.97
C ASP A 8 24.63 34.93 -22.45
N ALA A 9 24.72 35.97 -23.30
CA ALA A 9 24.45 35.79 -24.73
C ALA A 9 25.65 35.25 -25.55
N LYS A 10 26.86 35.21 -24.98
CA LYS A 10 28.06 34.67 -25.66
C LYS A 10 28.30 33.19 -25.37
N ILE A 11 27.73 32.64 -24.28
CA ILE A 11 27.84 31.21 -23.93
C ILE A 11 26.84 30.36 -24.72
N LEU A 12 25.72 30.92 -25.13
CA LEU A 12 24.68 30.22 -25.92
C LEU A 12 25.03 30.05 -27.43
N ARG A 13 26.08 30.70 -27.93
CA ARG A 13 26.52 30.57 -29.35
C ARG A 13 27.61 29.52 -29.57
N VAL A 14 28.21 28.96 -28.51
CA VAL A 14 29.22 27.89 -28.60
C VAL A 14 28.64 26.50 -28.43
N GLU A 15 27.41 26.37 -27.94
CA GLU A 15 26.75 25.05 -27.74
C GLU A 15 26.02 24.50 -28.99
N GLY A 16 25.97 25.21 -30.10
CA GLY A 16 25.21 24.81 -31.31
C GLY A 16 25.95 23.92 -32.31
N GLU A 17 27.28 23.83 -32.31
CA GLU A 17 28.01 23.12 -33.37
C GLU A 17 29.00 22.03 -32.93
N VAL A 18 29.13 21.74 -31.63
CA VAL A 18 30.19 20.85 -31.12
C VAL A 18 29.72 19.41 -30.72
N PRO A 19 28.45 19.05 -30.60
CA PRO A 19 28.08 17.72 -30.10
C PRO A 19 28.42 16.56 -31.06
N TRP A 20 28.26 16.75 -32.37
CA TRP A 20 28.38 15.66 -33.34
C TRP A 20 29.81 15.21 -33.65
N LEU A 21 30.80 16.11 -33.56
CA LEU A 21 32.21 15.80 -33.85
C LEU A 21 32.91 15.08 -32.67
N MET A 22 32.54 15.39 -31.42
CA MET A 22 33.04 14.66 -30.25
C MET A 22 32.47 13.22 -30.17
N PHE A 23 31.25 12.98 -30.65
CA PHE A 23 30.62 11.65 -30.68
C PHE A 23 31.33 10.68 -31.62
N ARG A 24 31.92 11.12 -32.71
CA ARG A 24 32.60 10.27 -33.67
C ARG A 24 33.99 9.75 -33.24
N ARG A 25 34.62 10.38 -32.24
CA ARG A 25 36.05 10.08 -31.89
C ARG A 25 36.23 9.26 -30.61
N ASN A 26 35.17 9.02 -29.78
CA ASN A 26 35.35 8.26 -28.54
C ASN A 26 34.32 7.13 -28.41
N PRO A 27 34.70 5.87 -28.66
CA PRO A 27 33.81 4.72 -28.64
C PRO A 27 33.17 4.49 -27.24
N LYS A 28 33.80 4.98 -26.15
CA LYS A 28 33.28 4.87 -24.80
C LYS A 28 32.09 5.83 -24.55
N VAL A 29 32.10 7.01 -25.18
CA VAL A 29 30.98 7.98 -25.11
C VAL A 29 29.78 7.46 -25.90
N LEU A 30 30.03 6.85 -27.05
CA LEU A 30 28.98 6.24 -27.88
C LEU A 30 28.32 5.04 -27.18
N SER A 31 29.10 4.20 -26.47
CA SER A 31 28.58 3.07 -25.71
C SER A 31 27.74 3.51 -24.49
N ALA A 32 28.16 4.55 -23.79
CA ALA A 32 27.41 5.13 -22.67
C ALA A 32 26.07 5.72 -23.13
N PHE A 33 26.07 6.47 -24.23
CA PHE A 33 24.86 7.03 -24.84
C PHE A 33 23.89 5.93 -25.29
N ARG A 34 24.40 4.84 -25.88
CA ARG A 34 23.59 3.66 -26.25
C ARG A 34 23.00 2.96 -25.02
N ALA A 35 23.76 2.82 -23.94
CA ALA A 35 23.27 2.20 -22.71
C ALA A 35 22.16 3.01 -22.05
N GLU A 36 22.28 4.35 -21.98
CA GLU A 36 21.23 5.23 -21.45
C GLU A 36 19.93 5.12 -22.25
N HIS A 37 20.02 5.10 -23.57
CA HIS A 37 18.84 4.94 -24.43
C HIS A 37 18.20 3.56 -24.30
N PHE A 38 19.01 2.51 -24.15
CA PHE A 38 18.51 1.16 -23.92
C PHE A 38 17.75 1.05 -22.59
N LEU A 39 18.29 1.60 -21.51
CA LEU A 39 17.62 1.67 -20.22
C LEU A 39 16.35 2.53 -20.28
N PHE A 40 16.40 3.63 -21.04
CA PHE A 40 15.21 4.49 -21.26
C PHE A 40 14.11 3.74 -22.02
N ILE A 41 14.46 2.98 -23.06
CA ILE A 41 13.49 2.14 -23.80
C ILE A 41 12.86 1.10 -22.88
N GLY A 42 13.66 0.40 -22.06
CA GLY A 42 13.11 -0.57 -21.08
C GLY A 42 12.17 0.08 -20.05
N SER A 43 12.53 1.26 -19.56
CA SER A 43 11.66 2.04 -18.66
C SER A 43 10.39 2.53 -19.37
N ALA A 44 10.52 3.02 -20.60
CA ALA A 44 9.39 3.48 -21.40
C ALA A 44 8.43 2.34 -21.75
N SER A 45 8.96 1.15 -22.06
CA SER A 45 8.14 -0.05 -22.31
C SER A 45 7.31 -0.44 -21.09
N PHE A 46 7.89 -0.36 -19.88
CA PHE A 46 7.14 -0.59 -18.65
C PHE A 46 6.09 0.49 -18.41
N CYS A 47 6.40 1.76 -18.67
CA CYS A 47 5.43 2.86 -18.61
C CYS A 47 4.29 2.65 -19.63
N LEU A 48 4.60 2.21 -20.84
CA LEU A 48 3.60 1.89 -21.86
C LEU A 48 2.68 0.76 -21.42
N LEU A 49 3.20 -0.26 -20.73
CA LEU A 49 2.36 -1.33 -20.15
C LEU A 49 1.37 -0.77 -19.12
N ILE A 50 1.80 0.13 -18.22
CA ILE A 50 0.92 0.78 -17.25
C ILE A 50 -0.19 1.56 -17.98
N LEU A 51 0.19 2.40 -18.94
CA LEU A 51 -0.76 3.21 -19.72
C LEU A 51 -1.71 2.34 -20.55
N PHE A 52 -1.21 1.26 -21.13
CA PHE A 52 -2.00 0.29 -21.87
C PHE A 52 -3.06 -0.36 -20.99
N LEU A 53 -2.71 -0.83 -19.80
CA LEU A 53 -3.69 -1.41 -18.89
C LEU A 53 -4.74 -0.39 -18.45
N LEU A 54 -4.37 0.86 -18.22
CA LEU A 54 -5.34 1.92 -17.93
C LEU A 54 -6.26 2.22 -19.12
N ALA A 55 -5.70 2.25 -20.34
CA ALA A 55 -6.49 2.39 -21.55
C ALA A 55 -7.47 1.22 -21.73
N ILE A 56 -7.09 0.01 -21.36
CA ILE A 56 -7.97 -1.17 -21.37
C ILE A 56 -9.14 -1.02 -20.39
N VAL A 57 -8.91 -0.51 -19.17
CA VAL A 57 -10.03 -0.23 -18.24
C VAL A 57 -11.04 0.69 -18.89
N PHE A 58 -10.58 1.75 -19.56
CA PHE A 58 -11.47 2.68 -20.26
C PHE A 58 -12.09 2.08 -21.51
N TRP A 59 -11.31 1.37 -22.32
CA TRP A 59 -11.79 0.70 -23.53
C TRP A 59 -12.89 -0.33 -23.23
N SER A 60 -12.71 -1.14 -22.17
CA SER A 60 -13.68 -2.18 -21.79
C SER A 60 -15.07 -1.62 -21.51
N THR A 61 -15.18 -0.36 -21.09
CA THR A 61 -16.48 0.28 -20.81
C THR A 61 -17.39 0.40 -22.04
N PHE A 62 -16.80 0.41 -23.22
CA PHE A 62 -17.51 0.50 -24.49
C PHE A 62 -17.74 -0.87 -25.14
N GLN A 63 -17.37 -1.96 -24.50
CA GLN A 63 -17.52 -3.31 -25.03
C GLN A 63 -18.74 -4.01 -24.45
N GLU A 64 -19.55 -4.61 -25.32
CA GLU A 64 -20.62 -5.52 -24.96
C GLU A 64 -20.26 -6.94 -25.42
N GLY A 65 -20.66 -7.93 -24.66
CA GLY A 65 -20.38 -9.33 -24.95
C GLY A 65 -19.48 -10.00 -23.91
N MET A 66 -19.31 -11.31 -24.07
CA MET A 66 -18.44 -12.13 -23.22
C MET A 66 -17.13 -12.48 -23.92
N PRO A 67 -16.10 -12.88 -23.16
CA PRO A 67 -14.89 -13.44 -23.76
C PRO A 67 -15.21 -14.61 -24.71
N GLY A 68 -14.71 -14.53 -25.94
CA GLY A 68 -14.94 -15.57 -26.97
C GLY A 68 -16.24 -15.44 -27.78
N THR A 69 -17.04 -14.40 -27.55
CA THR A 69 -18.21 -14.06 -28.39
C THR A 69 -17.94 -12.82 -29.24
N GLU A 70 -18.80 -12.53 -30.21
CA GLU A 70 -18.74 -11.29 -30.96
C GLU A 70 -18.94 -10.11 -30.00
N THR A 71 -18.01 -9.17 -30.03
CA THR A 71 -18.06 -7.94 -29.23
C THR A 71 -18.52 -6.78 -30.09
N SER A 72 -19.45 -5.98 -29.58
CA SER A 72 -19.90 -4.75 -30.23
C SER A 72 -19.55 -3.53 -29.41
N LEU A 73 -19.32 -2.40 -30.06
CA LEU A 73 -19.13 -1.12 -29.38
C LEU A 73 -20.47 -0.56 -28.93
N THR A 74 -20.58 -0.23 -27.66
CA THR A 74 -21.81 0.28 -27.06
C THR A 74 -21.54 1.31 -25.95
N VAL A 75 -22.49 2.19 -25.73
CA VAL A 75 -22.55 3.06 -24.55
C VAL A 75 -23.57 2.55 -23.51
N GLN A 76 -24.19 1.40 -23.78
CA GLN A 76 -25.26 0.84 -22.96
C GLN A 76 -24.76 0.52 -21.55
N ASN A 77 -23.50 0.11 -21.38
CA ASN A 77 -22.91 -0.13 -20.07
C ASN A 77 -22.99 1.11 -19.16
N TYR A 78 -22.70 2.30 -19.72
CA TYR A 78 -22.83 3.55 -18.98
C TYR A 78 -24.29 3.85 -18.63
N ARG A 79 -25.19 3.68 -19.62
CA ARG A 79 -26.63 3.90 -19.40
C ARG A 79 -27.16 3.02 -18.28
N GLU A 80 -26.83 1.74 -18.29
CA GLU A 80 -27.27 0.79 -17.28
C GLU A 80 -26.73 1.12 -15.89
N VAL A 81 -25.43 1.40 -15.77
CA VAL A 81 -24.78 1.77 -14.50
C VAL A 81 -25.38 3.06 -13.95
N PHE A 82 -25.54 4.10 -14.77
CA PHE A 82 -26.05 5.39 -14.30
C PHE A 82 -27.57 5.43 -14.10
N LEU A 83 -28.35 4.50 -14.66
CA LEU A 83 -29.76 4.35 -14.37
C LEU A 83 -30.02 3.43 -13.17
N SER A 84 -29.03 2.67 -12.72
CA SER A 84 -29.18 1.75 -11.58
C SER A 84 -29.15 2.50 -10.25
N GLY A 85 -30.23 2.36 -9.46
CA GLY A 85 -30.25 2.88 -8.08
C GLY A 85 -29.22 2.21 -7.16
N GLU A 86 -28.79 0.98 -7.48
CA GLU A 86 -27.77 0.26 -6.76
C GLU A 86 -26.40 0.95 -6.86
N THR A 87 -26.05 1.48 -8.03
CA THR A 87 -24.82 2.25 -8.26
C THR A 87 -24.73 3.47 -7.34
N TYR A 88 -25.81 4.24 -7.21
CA TYR A 88 -25.83 5.42 -6.34
C TYR A 88 -25.73 5.05 -4.88
N ARG A 89 -26.43 3.98 -4.46
CA ARG A 89 -26.32 3.46 -3.08
C ARG A 89 -24.88 2.99 -2.79
N ALA A 90 -24.27 2.24 -3.70
CA ALA A 90 -22.90 1.77 -3.53
C ALA A 90 -21.89 2.93 -3.55
N GLY A 91 -22.09 3.93 -4.40
CA GLY A 91 -21.30 5.16 -4.40
C GLY A 91 -21.38 5.90 -3.07
N PHE A 92 -22.60 6.09 -2.54
CA PHE A 92 -22.83 6.73 -1.25
C PHE A 92 -22.24 5.92 -0.08
N ASN A 93 -22.42 4.58 -0.10
CA ASN A 93 -21.83 3.69 0.86
C ASN A 93 -20.29 3.78 0.84
N SER A 94 -19.67 3.82 -0.35
CA SER A 94 -18.22 3.99 -0.50
C SER A 94 -17.73 5.28 0.15
N LEU A 95 -18.47 6.38 -0.01
CA LEU A 95 -18.12 7.67 0.62
C LEU A 95 -18.28 7.61 2.14
N ILE A 96 -19.40 7.07 2.65
CA ILE A 96 -19.63 6.93 4.10
C ILE A 96 -18.51 6.08 4.74
N VAL A 97 -18.20 4.92 4.15
CA VAL A 97 -17.14 4.04 4.64
C VAL A 97 -15.79 4.74 4.62
N ALA A 98 -15.47 5.46 3.54
CA ALA A 98 -14.20 6.17 3.44
C ALA A 98 -14.08 7.31 4.45
N PHE A 99 -15.13 8.11 4.62
CA PHE A 99 -15.15 9.18 5.64
C PHE A 99 -15.07 8.62 7.06
N GLY A 100 -15.86 7.58 7.38
CA GLY A 100 -15.82 6.91 8.68
C GLY A 100 -14.42 6.33 8.98
N THR A 101 -13.80 5.70 7.98
CA THR A 101 -12.43 5.20 8.05
C THR A 101 -11.43 6.30 8.37
N VAL A 102 -11.48 7.44 7.64
CA VAL A 102 -10.55 8.55 7.84
C VAL A 102 -10.75 9.22 9.20
N LEU A 103 -11.99 9.39 9.65
CA LEU A 103 -12.27 9.93 10.98
C LEU A 103 -11.64 9.05 12.08
N LEU A 104 -11.81 7.75 11.97
CA LEU A 104 -11.21 6.80 12.93
C LEU A 104 -9.68 6.83 12.85
N ASN A 105 -9.11 6.93 11.63
CA ASN A 105 -7.66 7.05 11.45
C ASN A 105 -7.12 8.33 12.10
N LEU A 106 -7.78 9.47 11.91
CA LEU A 106 -7.38 10.73 12.54
C LEU A 106 -7.46 10.64 14.05
N PHE A 107 -8.54 10.02 14.58
CA PHE A 107 -8.74 9.83 16.01
C PHE A 107 -7.60 9.04 16.68
N PHE A 108 -7.12 7.97 16.06
CA PHE A 108 -6.04 7.15 16.62
C PHE A 108 -4.65 7.61 16.22
N ALA A 109 -4.43 7.94 14.94
CA ALA A 109 -3.09 8.16 14.40
C ALA A 109 -2.48 9.50 14.83
N VAL A 110 -3.26 10.59 14.86
CA VAL A 110 -2.74 11.92 15.20
C VAL A 110 -2.29 11.98 16.66
N PRO A 111 -3.13 11.59 17.66
CA PRO A 111 -2.68 11.53 19.03
C PRO A 111 -1.53 10.55 19.26
N ALA A 112 -1.54 9.38 18.60
CA ALA A 112 -0.45 8.41 18.72
C ALA A 112 0.88 8.97 18.21
N ALA A 113 0.87 9.66 17.07
CA ALA A 113 2.06 10.29 16.52
C ALA A 113 2.58 11.43 17.43
N TRP A 114 1.68 12.26 17.96
CA TRP A 114 2.06 13.29 18.91
C TRP A 114 2.65 12.71 20.19
N LEU A 115 1.99 11.73 20.82
CA LEU A 115 2.46 11.05 22.03
C LEU A 115 3.87 10.48 21.87
N ILE A 116 4.14 9.83 20.73
CA ILE A 116 5.43 9.17 20.49
C ILE A 116 6.53 10.17 20.16
N TYR A 117 6.26 11.18 19.33
CA TYR A 117 7.32 12.05 18.79
C TYR A 117 7.49 13.38 19.53
N ARG A 118 6.47 13.85 20.26
CA ARG A 118 6.50 15.18 20.92
C ARG A 118 6.43 15.13 22.45
N THR A 119 6.30 13.95 23.06
CA THR A 119 6.18 13.81 24.50
C THR A 119 7.26 12.90 25.09
N ASN A 120 7.38 12.87 26.42
CA ASN A 120 8.28 11.99 27.16
C ASN A 120 7.71 10.58 27.43
N LEU A 121 6.79 10.10 26.57
CA LEU A 121 6.20 8.77 26.70
C LEU A 121 7.29 7.67 26.76
N PRO A 122 7.22 6.71 27.67
CA PRO A 122 8.15 5.58 27.72
C PRO A 122 7.88 4.55 26.60
N CYS A 123 8.84 3.68 26.35
CA CYS A 123 8.72 2.54 25.42
C CYS A 123 8.31 2.92 23.97
N LYS A 124 8.73 4.09 23.47
CA LYS A 124 8.37 4.58 22.13
C LYS A 124 8.69 3.57 21.02
N THR A 125 9.87 2.96 21.06
CA THR A 125 10.31 1.98 20.06
C THR A 125 9.38 0.77 20.01
N PHE A 126 8.90 0.30 21.15
CA PHE A 126 7.92 -0.78 21.24
C PHE A 126 6.63 -0.43 20.51
N PHE A 127 6.05 0.75 20.78
CA PHE A 127 4.83 1.21 20.11
C PHE A 127 5.04 1.39 18.60
N ILE A 128 6.15 1.98 18.17
CA ILE A 128 6.48 2.14 16.73
C ILE A 128 6.58 0.77 16.06
N THR A 129 7.23 -0.20 16.70
CA THR A 129 7.38 -1.56 16.15
C THR A 129 6.02 -2.25 16.00
N LEU A 130 5.13 -2.14 16.99
CA LEU A 130 3.80 -2.73 16.93
C LEU A 130 2.89 -2.01 15.90
N MET A 131 3.03 -0.69 15.74
CA MET A 131 2.37 0.04 14.64
C MET A 131 2.83 -0.47 13.27
N ALA A 132 4.13 -0.69 13.07
CA ALA A 132 4.66 -1.25 11.84
C ALA A 132 4.16 -2.69 11.61
N LEU A 133 4.14 -3.53 12.64
CA LEU A 133 3.59 -4.89 12.56
C LEU A 133 2.10 -4.85 12.16
N GLY A 134 1.34 -3.88 12.67
CA GLY A 134 -0.07 -3.69 12.33
C GLY A 134 -0.32 -3.44 10.82
N ILE A 135 0.64 -2.88 10.08
CA ILE A 135 0.55 -2.73 8.61
C ILE A 135 0.71 -4.09 7.92
N LEU A 136 1.54 -4.96 8.45
CA LEU A 136 1.96 -6.19 7.77
C LEU A 136 0.96 -7.33 7.89
N ILE A 137 0.05 -7.25 8.87
CA ILE A 137 -1.02 -8.24 8.99
C ILE A 137 -2.06 -8.00 7.90
N PRO A 138 -2.41 -9.04 7.13
CA PRO A 138 -3.44 -8.92 6.10
C PRO A 138 -4.75 -8.37 6.62
N GLY A 139 -5.35 -7.41 5.90
CA GLY A 139 -6.59 -6.77 6.32
C GLY A 139 -7.76 -7.74 6.40
N PHE A 140 -7.86 -8.64 5.44
CA PHE A 140 -8.93 -9.64 5.41
C PHE A 140 -8.92 -10.57 6.64
N LEU A 141 -7.75 -10.92 7.21
CA LEU A 141 -7.67 -11.69 8.46
C LEU A 141 -8.25 -10.91 9.64
N LYS A 142 -8.04 -9.59 9.69
CA LYS A 142 -8.68 -8.73 10.69
C LYS A 142 -10.20 -8.70 10.48
N GLY A 143 -10.66 -8.61 9.23
CA GLY A 143 -12.07 -8.72 8.87
C GLY A 143 -12.70 -10.00 9.39
N ILE A 144 -12.07 -11.14 9.11
CA ILE A 144 -12.48 -12.46 9.61
C ILE A 144 -12.55 -12.48 11.15
N ALA A 145 -11.50 -12.00 11.81
CA ALA A 145 -11.44 -11.98 13.27
C ALA A 145 -12.56 -11.13 13.89
N TRP A 146 -12.86 -9.97 13.30
CA TRP A 146 -13.96 -9.13 13.77
C TRP A 146 -15.34 -9.73 13.49
N ILE A 147 -15.51 -10.51 12.42
CA ILE A 147 -16.73 -11.32 12.19
C ILE A 147 -16.86 -12.38 13.28
N LEU A 148 -15.78 -13.11 13.59
CA LEU A 148 -15.76 -14.12 14.65
C LEU A 148 -16.05 -13.53 16.04
N LEU A 149 -15.80 -12.24 16.25
CA LEU A 149 -16.12 -11.52 17.50
C LEU A 149 -17.56 -11.01 17.55
N LEU A 150 -18.00 -10.31 16.48
CA LEU A 150 -19.19 -9.45 16.51
C LEU A 150 -20.33 -9.93 15.59
N SER A 151 -20.24 -11.12 14.98
CA SER A 151 -21.38 -11.70 14.26
C SER A 151 -22.56 -11.89 15.21
N PRO A 152 -23.79 -11.44 14.87
CA PRO A 152 -24.94 -11.54 15.77
C PRO A 152 -25.26 -12.95 16.23
N LYS A 153 -25.10 -13.95 15.34
CA LYS A 153 -25.44 -15.35 15.60
C LYS A 153 -24.32 -16.14 16.27
N VAL A 154 -23.11 -16.02 15.70
CA VAL A 154 -21.97 -16.89 16.07
C VAL A 154 -20.80 -16.15 16.71
N GLY A 155 -20.84 -14.81 16.79
CA GLY A 155 -19.74 -14.01 17.33
C GLY A 155 -19.49 -14.27 18.81
N LEU A 156 -18.21 -14.48 19.17
CA LEU A 156 -17.81 -14.83 20.55
C LEU A 156 -18.29 -13.80 21.57
N LEU A 157 -18.15 -12.50 21.28
CA LEU A 157 -18.62 -11.46 22.20
C LEU A 157 -20.14 -11.45 22.33
N ASN A 158 -20.86 -11.70 21.24
CA ASN A 158 -22.32 -11.85 21.29
C ASN A 158 -22.78 -13.11 22.02
N GLN A 159 -22.08 -14.22 21.87
CA GLN A 159 -22.33 -15.42 22.67
C GLN A 159 -22.13 -15.14 24.17
N PHE A 160 -21.07 -14.39 24.52
CA PHE A 160 -20.82 -13.97 25.91
C PHE A 160 -21.94 -13.08 26.44
N LEU A 161 -22.38 -12.07 25.67
CA LEU A 161 -23.48 -11.18 26.08
C LEU A 161 -24.80 -11.94 26.24
N ARG A 162 -25.10 -12.91 25.37
CA ARG A 162 -26.29 -13.75 25.45
C ARG A 162 -26.30 -14.67 26.67
N SER A 163 -25.17 -14.95 27.30
CA SER A 163 -25.15 -15.71 28.57
C SER A 163 -25.74 -14.91 29.75
N PHE A 164 -25.84 -13.56 29.59
CA PHE A 164 -26.45 -12.68 30.61
C PHE A 164 -27.86 -12.20 30.25
N VAL A 165 -28.17 -12.12 28.96
CA VAL A 165 -29.44 -11.58 28.45
C VAL A 165 -30.06 -12.60 27.48
N PRO A 166 -31.27 -13.12 27.73
CA PRO A 166 -31.92 -14.12 26.88
C PRO A 166 -32.48 -13.45 25.60
N VAL A 167 -31.62 -13.28 24.59
CA VAL A 167 -31.98 -12.77 23.26
C VAL A 167 -31.56 -13.79 22.19
N GLU A 168 -32.36 -13.94 21.14
CA GLU A 168 -32.07 -14.90 20.05
C GLU A 168 -30.83 -14.52 19.26
N GLU A 169 -30.67 -13.22 18.94
CA GLU A 169 -29.49 -12.68 18.29
C GLU A 169 -28.76 -11.71 19.23
N GLY A 170 -27.43 -11.67 19.15
CA GLY A 170 -26.63 -10.78 19.96
C GLY A 170 -26.83 -9.31 19.55
N PRO A 171 -26.73 -8.35 20.50
CA PRO A 171 -27.01 -6.94 20.26
C PRO A 171 -25.99 -6.25 19.37
N LEU A 172 -24.81 -6.83 19.20
CA LEU A 172 -23.73 -6.23 18.41
C LEU A 172 -23.72 -6.82 17.00
N SER A 173 -23.68 -5.95 15.99
CA SER A 173 -23.54 -6.37 14.61
C SER A 173 -22.41 -5.60 13.93
N ILE A 174 -21.49 -6.36 13.33
CA ILE A 174 -20.41 -5.81 12.51
C ILE A 174 -20.86 -5.58 11.06
N TYR A 175 -21.99 -6.17 10.66
CA TYR A 175 -22.49 -6.18 9.28
C TYR A 175 -23.29 -4.91 8.95
N ASN A 176 -22.64 -3.76 9.09
CA ASN A 176 -23.19 -2.45 8.74
C ASN A 176 -22.05 -1.50 8.30
N LEU A 177 -22.41 -0.33 7.76
CA LEU A 177 -21.42 0.66 7.28
C LEU A 177 -20.46 1.12 8.39
N GLY A 178 -20.94 1.24 9.62
CA GLY A 178 -20.11 1.58 10.77
C GLY A 178 -19.09 0.49 11.08
N GLY A 179 -19.48 -0.78 11.03
CA GLY A 179 -18.61 -1.94 11.21
C GLY A 179 -17.53 -2.02 10.13
N ILE A 180 -17.91 -1.81 8.86
CA ILE A 180 -16.96 -1.74 7.75
C ILE A 180 -15.96 -0.60 7.98
N SER A 181 -16.44 0.61 8.31
CA SER A 181 -15.58 1.77 8.61
C SER A 181 -14.67 1.52 9.81
N PHE A 182 -15.16 0.84 10.84
CA PHE A 182 -14.41 0.52 12.04
C PHE A 182 -13.24 -0.42 11.76
N VAL A 183 -13.48 -1.56 11.11
CA VAL A 183 -12.43 -2.53 10.80
C VAL A 183 -11.41 -1.92 9.83
N GLN A 184 -11.88 -1.25 8.80
CA GLN A 184 -11.05 -0.60 7.79
C GLN A 184 -10.24 0.55 8.41
N GLY A 185 -10.84 1.31 9.31
CA GLY A 185 -10.18 2.37 10.06
C GLY A 185 -9.06 1.83 10.95
N LEU A 186 -9.33 0.80 11.76
CA LEU A 186 -8.28 0.17 12.57
C LEU A 186 -7.12 -0.33 11.70
N MET A 187 -7.43 -0.93 10.54
CA MET A 187 -6.44 -1.47 9.62
C MET A 187 -5.54 -0.38 8.99
N LEU A 188 -6.11 0.77 8.61
CA LEU A 188 -5.37 1.83 7.92
C LEU A 188 -4.72 2.85 8.88
N THR A 189 -5.10 2.86 10.16
CA THR A 189 -4.52 3.76 11.18
C THR A 189 -2.99 3.72 11.22
N PRO A 190 -2.27 2.57 11.13
CA PRO A 190 -0.82 2.60 11.17
C PRO A 190 -0.19 3.32 9.97
N VAL A 191 -0.81 3.26 8.79
CA VAL A 191 -0.35 4.01 7.61
C VAL A 191 -0.47 5.51 7.87
N MET A 192 -1.64 5.95 8.36
CA MET A 192 -1.88 7.34 8.76
C MET A 192 -0.91 7.78 9.86
N PHE A 193 -0.64 6.92 10.86
CA PHE A 193 0.31 7.19 11.93
C PHE A 193 1.70 7.51 11.40
N PHE A 194 2.27 6.72 10.49
CA PHE A 194 3.61 6.98 9.94
C PHE A 194 3.66 8.26 9.10
N MET A 195 2.59 8.60 8.38
CA MET A 195 2.49 9.86 7.65
C MET A 195 2.44 11.06 8.62
N CYS A 196 1.63 10.99 9.67
CA CYS A 196 1.57 12.00 10.72
C CYS A 196 2.89 12.10 11.50
N ALA A 197 3.55 10.97 11.79
CA ALA A 197 4.85 10.93 12.44
C ALA A 197 5.92 11.71 11.68
N ALA A 198 5.93 11.59 10.34
CA ALA A 198 6.83 12.39 9.50
C ALA A 198 6.56 13.90 9.64
N ALA A 199 5.27 14.30 9.67
CA ALA A 199 4.87 15.69 9.87
C ALA A 199 5.33 16.23 11.24
N PHE A 200 5.07 15.49 12.32
CA PHE A 200 5.50 15.90 13.66
C PHE A 200 7.04 16.00 13.77
N ARG A 201 7.79 15.14 13.11
CA ARG A 201 9.26 15.20 13.11
C ARG A 201 9.83 16.39 12.33
N ALA A 202 9.10 16.90 11.35
CA ALA A 202 9.54 18.01 10.49
C ALA A 202 9.38 19.40 11.14
N VAL A 203 8.56 19.55 12.19
CA VAL A 203 8.37 20.83 12.88
C VAL A 203 9.61 21.17 13.72
N ASP A 204 10.12 22.41 13.57
CA ASP A 204 11.24 22.91 14.34
C ASP A 204 10.87 23.10 15.82
N PRO A 205 11.56 22.42 16.74
CA PRO A 205 11.33 22.55 18.17
C PRO A 205 11.57 23.96 18.71
N GLN A 206 12.42 24.76 18.08
CA GLN A 206 12.74 26.13 18.52
C GLN A 206 11.49 27.03 18.51
N LEU A 207 10.56 26.80 17.56
CA LEU A 207 9.30 27.56 17.52
C LEU A 207 8.43 27.29 18.75
N GLU A 208 8.37 26.02 19.21
CA GLU A 208 7.63 25.63 20.39
C GLU A 208 8.29 26.16 21.68
N GLU A 209 9.62 26.10 21.74
CA GLU A 209 10.41 26.58 22.89
C GLU A 209 10.33 28.10 23.03
N SER A 210 10.41 28.86 21.93
CA SER A 210 10.27 30.33 21.96
C SER A 210 8.90 30.75 22.53
N ALA A 211 7.86 30.05 22.14
CA ALA A 211 6.52 30.29 22.68
C ALA A 211 6.40 29.91 24.16
N ALA A 212 7.03 28.78 24.57
CA ALA A 212 7.05 28.36 25.97
C ALA A 212 7.82 29.34 26.85
N VAL A 213 8.96 29.87 26.38
CA VAL A 213 9.74 30.93 27.06
C VAL A 213 8.90 32.22 27.19
N SER A 214 8.07 32.52 26.20
CA SER A 214 7.11 33.66 26.25
C SER A 214 5.89 33.39 27.15
N GLY A 215 5.86 32.28 27.91
CA GLY A 215 4.81 31.95 28.87
C GLY A 215 3.57 31.29 28.26
N ALA A 216 3.60 30.86 27.01
CA ALA A 216 2.46 30.19 26.39
C ALA A 216 2.27 28.78 26.99
N PRO A 217 1.04 28.40 27.43
CA PRO A 217 0.79 27.05 27.93
C PRO A 217 0.87 26.03 26.78
N PRO A 218 1.18 24.75 27.08
CA PRO A 218 1.38 23.71 26.05
C PRO A 218 0.23 23.56 25.06
N ALA A 219 -1.01 23.72 25.51
CA ALA A 219 -2.18 23.69 24.65
C ALA A 219 -2.22 24.85 23.64
N ALA A 220 -1.83 26.06 24.06
CA ALA A 220 -1.74 27.22 23.15
C ALA A 220 -0.60 27.04 22.14
N VAL A 221 0.55 26.51 22.56
CA VAL A 221 1.66 26.16 21.66
C VAL A 221 1.19 25.16 20.60
N PHE A 222 0.49 24.10 21.02
CA PHE A 222 -0.05 23.11 20.09
C PHE A 222 -1.07 23.73 19.12
N CYS A 223 -2.07 24.44 19.62
CA CYS A 223 -3.16 24.99 18.79
C CYS A 223 -2.71 26.13 17.86
N ARG A 224 -1.73 26.95 18.26
CA ARG A 224 -1.33 28.15 17.52
C ARG A 224 -0.06 27.98 16.71
N ILE A 225 0.79 27.00 17.01
CA ILE A 225 2.08 26.79 16.34
C ILE A 225 2.11 25.40 15.71
N THR A 226 2.19 24.36 16.51
CA THR A 226 2.38 22.99 16.02
C THR A 226 1.24 22.54 15.11
N GLY A 227 0.00 22.72 15.55
CA GLY A 227 -1.20 22.31 14.80
C GLY A 227 -1.28 22.92 13.40
N PRO A 228 -1.24 24.26 13.25
CA PRO A 228 -1.25 24.90 11.92
C PRO A 228 -0.09 24.47 11.02
N LEU A 229 1.10 24.23 11.58
CA LEU A 229 2.26 23.77 10.80
C LEU A 229 2.13 22.35 10.27
N ILE A 230 1.52 21.44 11.04
CA ILE A 230 1.35 20.03 10.63
C ILE A 230 0.04 19.80 9.86
N LEU A 231 -0.93 20.72 9.96
CA LEU A 231 -2.25 20.56 9.35
C LEU A 231 -2.22 20.24 7.84
N PRO A 232 -1.41 20.91 7.01
CA PRO A 232 -1.31 20.56 5.59
C PRO A 232 -0.83 19.14 5.35
N ALA A 233 0.13 18.66 6.15
CA ALA A 233 0.64 17.30 6.04
C ALA A 233 -0.38 16.25 6.53
N ILE A 234 -1.10 16.54 7.63
CA ILE A 234 -2.20 15.69 8.12
C ILE A 234 -3.34 15.66 7.09
N ALA A 235 -3.70 16.79 6.50
CA ALA A 235 -4.72 16.84 5.45
C ALA A 235 -4.30 16.02 4.22
N GLY A 236 -3.02 16.11 3.81
CA GLY A 236 -2.47 15.26 2.76
C GLY A 236 -2.56 13.77 3.10
N ALA A 237 -2.21 13.39 4.33
CA ALA A 237 -2.34 12.02 4.82
C ALA A 237 -3.81 11.55 4.86
N ALA A 238 -4.74 12.42 5.26
CA ALA A 238 -6.18 12.13 5.26
C ALA A 238 -6.71 11.91 3.84
N ILE A 239 -6.31 12.75 2.86
CA ILE A 239 -6.67 12.58 1.46
C ILE A 239 -6.15 11.23 0.92
N TYR A 240 -4.88 10.89 1.20
CA TYR A 240 -4.29 9.61 0.80
C TYR A 240 -5.07 8.42 1.39
N ASN A 241 -5.38 8.45 2.70
CA ASN A 241 -6.16 7.39 3.35
C ASN A 241 -7.59 7.32 2.84
N PHE A 242 -8.21 8.47 2.50
CA PHE A 242 -9.54 8.51 1.89
C PHE A 242 -9.55 7.78 0.54
N MET A 243 -8.58 8.07 -0.34
CA MET A 243 -8.44 7.39 -1.63
C MET A 243 -8.27 5.88 -1.46
N THR A 244 -7.38 5.48 -0.54
CA THR A 244 -7.15 4.08 -0.21
C THR A 244 -8.43 3.42 0.31
N ALA A 245 -9.18 4.10 1.17
CA ALA A 245 -10.42 3.61 1.75
C ALA A 245 -11.54 3.40 0.71
N VAL A 246 -11.70 4.32 -0.25
CA VAL A 246 -12.66 4.18 -1.37
C VAL A 246 -12.31 2.99 -2.26
N ALA A 247 -11.01 2.75 -2.46
CA ALA A 247 -10.50 1.70 -3.34
C ALA A 247 -10.50 0.30 -2.71
N LEU A 248 -10.58 0.22 -1.38
CA LEU A 248 -10.49 -1.03 -0.63
C LEU A 248 -11.67 -1.94 -0.94
N PHE A 249 -11.35 -3.22 -1.22
CA PHE A 249 -12.33 -4.26 -1.56
C PHE A 249 -12.53 -5.25 -0.42
N GLU A 250 -11.44 -5.72 0.20
CA GLU A 250 -11.43 -6.90 1.07
C GLU A 250 -12.40 -6.81 2.28
N ILE A 251 -12.45 -5.66 2.97
CA ILE A 251 -13.31 -5.50 4.14
C ILE A 251 -14.79 -5.33 3.75
N PRO A 252 -15.15 -4.46 2.78
CA PRO A 252 -16.52 -4.42 2.29
C PRO A 252 -17.03 -5.74 1.73
N ALA A 253 -16.18 -6.51 1.04
CA ALA A 253 -16.57 -7.83 0.52
C ALA A 253 -16.88 -8.83 1.65
N LEU A 254 -16.05 -8.87 2.71
CA LEU A 254 -16.28 -9.78 3.85
C LEU A 254 -17.51 -9.39 4.68
N LEU A 255 -17.65 -8.12 5.01
CA LEU A 255 -18.66 -7.64 5.95
C LEU A 255 -19.99 -7.25 5.28
N GLY A 256 -19.93 -6.78 4.03
CA GLY A 256 -21.10 -6.29 3.30
C GLY A 256 -21.94 -7.38 2.64
N THR A 257 -21.35 -8.53 2.29
CA THR A 257 -22.04 -9.59 1.55
C THR A 257 -23.24 -10.13 2.30
N THR A 258 -23.13 -10.36 3.61
CA THR A 258 -24.22 -10.91 4.45
C THR A 258 -25.46 -10.01 4.47
N THR A 259 -25.28 -8.70 4.45
CA THR A 259 -26.37 -7.70 4.53
C THR A 259 -26.64 -7.00 3.20
N ARG A 260 -26.03 -7.48 2.11
CA ARG A 260 -26.12 -6.87 0.77
C ARG A 260 -25.71 -5.40 0.73
N ILE A 261 -24.83 -4.99 1.64
CA ILE A 261 -24.20 -3.66 1.61
C ILE A 261 -23.07 -3.71 0.59
N GLN A 262 -23.27 -3.03 -0.53
CA GLN A 262 -22.28 -2.96 -1.58
C GLN A 262 -21.63 -1.58 -1.62
N VAL A 263 -20.37 -1.57 -2.05
CA VAL A 263 -19.58 -0.39 -2.40
C VAL A 263 -19.10 -0.52 -3.85
N LEU A 264 -18.57 0.55 -4.44
CA LEU A 264 -18.17 0.51 -5.86
C LEU A 264 -17.12 -0.57 -6.17
N SER A 265 -16.18 -0.84 -5.26
CA SER A 265 -15.17 -1.89 -5.45
C SER A 265 -15.77 -3.30 -5.43
N THR A 266 -16.79 -3.55 -4.61
CA THR A 266 -17.50 -4.83 -4.58
C THR A 266 -18.40 -5.02 -5.81
N LEU A 267 -19.07 -3.96 -6.28
CA LEU A 267 -19.84 -4.00 -7.53
C LEU A 267 -18.93 -4.34 -8.72
N MET A 268 -17.77 -3.70 -8.81
CA MET A 268 -16.78 -4.00 -9.85
C MET A 268 -16.37 -5.48 -9.84
N PHE A 269 -16.07 -6.03 -8.66
CA PHE A 269 -15.65 -7.41 -8.50
C PHE A 269 -16.76 -8.40 -8.86
N TYR A 270 -17.96 -8.23 -8.29
CA TYR A 270 -19.07 -9.17 -8.51
C TYR A 270 -19.63 -9.10 -9.93
N SER A 271 -19.48 -7.98 -10.66
CA SER A 271 -19.89 -7.88 -12.05
C SER A 271 -19.16 -8.85 -12.99
N VAL A 272 -17.98 -9.35 -12.61
CA VAL A 272 -17.21 -10.33 -13.41
C VAL A 272 -17.21 -11.73 -12.82
N GLN A 273 -17.87 -11.96 -11.69
CA GLN A 273 -17.93 -13.27 -11.05
C GLN A 273 -19.03 -14.14 -11.66
N ALA A 274 -18.64 -15.26 -12.27
CA ALA A 274 -19.59 -16.22 -12.87
C ALA A 274 -20.57 -16.84 -11.86
N SER A 275 -20.21 -16.85 -10.57
CA SER A 275 -21.09 -17.33 -9.50
C SER A 275 -22.30 -16.44 -9.25
N VAL A 276 -22.26 -15.18 -9.66
CA VAL A 276 -23.36 -14.21 -9.49
C VAL A 276 -24.24 -14.12 -10.77
N GLY A 277 -23.72 -14.56 -11.91
CA GLY A 277 -24.39 -14.51 -13.21
C GLY A 277 -23.40 -14.53 -14.36
N LEU A 278 -23.85 -14.10 -15.54
CA LEU A 278 -22.96 -13.98 -16.69
C LEU A 278 -21.98 -12.82 -16.48
N PRO A 279 -20.66 -13.05 -16.65
CA PRO A 279 -19.66 -12.00 -16.44
C PRO A 279 -19.88 -10.79 -17.35
N ARG A 280 -19.96 -9.60 -16.77
CA ARG A 280 -20.27 -8.32 -17.44
C ARG A 280 -19.08 -7.38 -17.34
N TYR A 281 -18.05 -7.64 -18.17
CA TYR A 281 -16.79 -6.89 -18.15
C TYR A 281 -16.96 -5.40 -18.47
N GLY A 282 -17.88 -5.04 -19.38
CA GLY A 282 -18.16 -3.65 -19.70
C GLY A 282 -18.67 -2.85 -18.49
N ILE A 283 -19.58 -3.43 -17.72
CA ILE A 283 -20.10 -2.82 -16.47
C ILE A 283 -19.01 -2.72 -15.41
N ALA A 284 -18.22 -3.78 -15.22
CA ALA A 284 -17.09 -3.74 -14.29
C ALA A 284 -16.07 -2.64 -14.67
N GLY A 285 -15.84 -2.44 -15.98
CA GLY A 285 -15.02 -1.34 -16.50
C GLY A 285 -15.58 0.04 -16.11
N VAL A 286 -16.90 0.25 -16.22
CA VAL A 286 -17.54 1.52 -15.81
C VAL A 286 -17.35 1.75 -14.31
N TYR A 287 -17.56 0.74 -13.46
CA TYR A 287 -17.26 0.86 -12.02
C TYR A 287 -15.78 1.14 -11.74
N GLY A 288 -14.87 0.53 -12.53
CA GLY A 288 -13.43 0.82 -12.46
C GLY A 288 -13.14 2.29 -12.77
N VAL A 289 -13.74 2.87 -13.82
CA VAL A 289 -13.62 4.30 -14.14
C VAL A 289 -14.22 5.18 -13.05
N MET A 290 -15.38 4.79 -12.49
CA MET A 290 -15.98 5.52 -11.36
C MET A 290 -15.09 5.52 -10.12
N LEU A 291 -14.33 4.45 -9.84
CA LEU A 291 -13.36 4.39 -8.74
C LEU A 291 -12.12 5.25 -9.02
N LEU A 292 -11.72 5.41 -10.30
CA LEU A 292 -10.60 6.27 -10.67
C LEU A 292 -10.90 7.75 -10.44
N PHE A 293 -12.13 8.20 -10.65
CA PHE A 293 -12.48 9.61 -10.59
C PHE A 293 -12.22 10.24 -9.20
N PRO A 294 -12.73 9.71 -8.08
CA PRO A 294 -12.42 10.24 -6.73
C PRO A 294 -10.92 10.21 -6.44
N SER A 295 -10.21 9.18 -6.91
CA SER A 295 -8.77 9.04 -6.72
C SER A 295 -7.98 10.12 -7.46
N LEU A 296 -8.34 10.44 -8.70
CA LEU A 296 -7.69 11.51 -9.47
C LEU A 296 -7.94 12.89 -8.86
N VAL A 297 -9.18 13.16 -8.43
CA VAL A 297 -9.54 14.41 -7.73
C VAL A 297 -8.72 14.54 -6.46
N ALA A 298 -8.64 13.49 -5.67
CA ALA A 298 -7.90 13.48 -4.41
C ALA A 298 -6.39 13.66 -4.62
N VAL A 299 -5.79 13.02 -5.66
CA VAL A 299 -4.38 13.23 -6.05
C VAL A 299 -4.12 14.69 -6.43
N HIS A 300 -5.02 15.32 -7.18
CA HIS A 300 -4.89 16.74 -7.53
C HIS A 300 -4.80 17.62 -6.28
N TYR A 301 -5.71 17.44 -5.31
CA TYR A 301 -5.68 18.18 -4.05
C TYR A 301 -4.47 17.83 -3.18
N TYR A 302 -4.07 16.56 -3.13
CA TYR A 302 -2.85 16.12 -2.44
C TYR A 302 -1.61 16.80 -2.99
N GLN A 303 -1.43 16.83 -4.32
CA GLN A 303 -0.31 17.52 -4.97
C GLN A 303 -0.34 19.03 -4.73
N LYS A 304 -1.53 19.63 -4.75
CA LYS A 304 -1.69 21.06 -4.44
C LYS A 304 -1.26 21.39 -3.00
N LEU A 305 -1.62 20.54 -2.04
CA LEU A 305 -1.18 20.69 -0.64
C LEU A 305 0.34 20.54 -0.50
N LEU A 306 0.94 19.54 -1.15
CA LEU A 306 2.38 19.33 -1.11
C LEU A 306 3.17 20.52 -1.67
N ARG A 307 2.72 21.14 -2.75
CA ARG A 307 3.37 22.34 -3.33
C ARG A 307 3.41 23.53 -2.37
N HIS A 308 2.46 23.63 -1.47
CA HIS A 308 2.45 24.65 -0.42
C HIS A 308 3.33 24.27 0.78
N GLY A 309 3.67 22.98 0.92
CA GLY A 309 4.54 22.45 1.98
C GLY A 309 5.96 23.03 1.95
N ASP A 310 6.49 23.37 0.77
CA ASP A 310 7.82 23.99 0.62
C ASP A 310 7.91 25.34 1.36
N ARG A 311 6.80 26.03 1.59
CA ARG A 311 6.74 27.27 2.39
C ARG A 311 6.90 27.03 3.90
N TYR A 312 6.75 25.79 4.35
CA TYR A 312 6.85 25.38 5.76
C TYR A 312 8.10 24.55 6.04
N SER A 313 8.99 24.39 5.02
CA SER A 313 10.26 23.71 5.22
C SER A 313 11.18 24.59 6.05
N VAL A 314 11.40 24.21 7.29
CA VAL A 314 12.36 24.85 8.17
C VAL A 314 13.69 24.10 8.07
N ILE A 315 14.78 24.84 7.78
CA ILE A 315 16.13 24.30 7.80
C ILE A 315 16.52 24.13 9.26
N SER A 316 16.27 22.95 9.83
CA SER A 316 16.74 22.62 11.18
C SER A 316 18.24 22.38 11.16
N GLY A 317 18.98 23.08 12.05
CA GLY A 317 20.41 22.88 12.26
C GLY A 317 20.69 21.44 12.71
N ARG A 318 21.76 20.83 12.18
CA ARG A 318 22.21 19.49 12.56
C ARG A 318 22.58 19.45 14.06
N GLY A 319 21.95 18.57 14.82
CA GLY A 319 22.39 18.22 16.18
C GLY A 319 21.49 18.68 17.33
N TYR A 320 20.40 19.41 17.07
CA TYR A 320 19.50 19.84 18.14
C TYR A 320 18.57 18.68 18.60
N ARG A 321 18.53 18.42 19.92
CA ARG A 321 17.58 17.47 20.52
C ARG A 321 16.36 18.23 21.01
N PRO A 322 15.16 17.99 20.47
CA PRO A 322 13.96 18.72 20.87
C PRO A 322 13.63 18.45 22.34
N LYS A 323 13.25 19.48 23.07
CA LYS A 323 12.69 19.35 24.42
C LYS A 323 11.31 18.68 24.30
N LEU A 324 11.18 17.50 24.86
CA LEU A 324 9.92 16.74 24.84
C LEU A 324 8.94 17.33 25.85
N THR A 325 7.67 17.43 25.50
CA THR A 325 6.60 17.81 26.41
C THR A 325 6.49 16.77 27.54
N ASP A 326 6.61 17.22 28.79
CA ASP A 326 6.42 16.35 29.95
C ASP A 326 4.91 16.14 30.20
N LEU A 327 4.49 14.90 30.14
CA LEU A 327 3.10 14.49 30.36
C LEU A 327 2.76 14.34 31.84
N GLY A 328 3.74 14.30 32.74
CA GLY A 328 3.50 14.01 34.15
C GLY A 328 2.66 12.73 34.33
N ARG A 329 1.50 12.84 35.01
CA ARG A 329 0.57 11.71 35.22
C ARG A 329 -0.22 11.31 33.97
N TRP A 330 -0.37 12.20 32.99
CA TRP A 330 -1.08 11.93 31.73
C TRP A 330 -0.35 10.91 30.83
N LYS A 331 0.91 10.60 31.12
CA LYS A 331 1.64 9.53 30.44
C LYS A 331 0.93 8.16 30.52
N TYR A 332 0.26 7.88 31.65
CA TYR A 332 -0.49 6.62 31.81
C TYR A 332 -1.73 6.58 30.92
N ALA A 333 -2.42 7.69 30.77
CA ALA A 333 -3.54 7.81 29.82
C ALA A 333 -3.05 7.65 28.37
N GLY A 334 -1.90 8.23 28.02
CA GLY A 334 -1.28 8.05 26.71
C GLY A 334 -0.88 6.58 26.43
N ILE A 335 -0.31 5.89 27.44
CA ILE A 335 0.00 4.46 27.34
C ILE A 335 -1.30 3.65 27.16
N ALA A 336 -2.33 3.90 27.97
CA ALA A 336 -3.61 3.21 27.90
C ALA A 336 -4.27 3.39 26.53
N PHE A 337 -4.21 4.61 25.96
CA PHE A 337 -4.71 4.90 24.63
C PHE A 337 -4.01 4.08 23.53
N LEU A 338 -2.66 4.07 23.56
CA LEU A 338 -1.87 3.29 22.58
C LEU A 338 -2.07 1.78 22.76
N CYS A 339 -2.08 1.30 24.00
CA CYS A 339 -2.36 -0.11 24.30
C CYS A 339 -3.78 -0.50 23.87
N GLY A 340 -4.78 0.35 24.12
CA GLY A 340 -6.16 0.15 23.69
C GLY A 340 -6.29 0.03 22.16
N TYR A 341 -5.65 0.93 21.43
CA TYR A 341 -5.60 0.82 19.97
C TYR A 341 -4.92 -0.49 19.51
N LEU A 342 -3.74 -0.80 20.05
CA LEU A 342 -3.00 -2.01 19.68
C LEU A 342 -3.74 -3.30 20.09
N PHE A 343 -4.46 -3.26 21.20
CA PHE A 343 -5.35 -4.35 21.59
C PHE A 343 -6.43 -4.59 20.55
N LEU A 344 -7.13 -3.55 20.11
CA LEU A 344 -8.21 -3.66 19.12
C LEU A 344 -7.68 -4.02 17.72
N ASN A 345 -6.56 -3.46 17.30
CA ASN A 345 -6.05 -3.65 15.94
C ASN A 345 -5.21 -4.92 15.75
N LEU A 346 -4.54 -5.37 16.80
CA LEU A 346 -3.52 -6.42 16.71
C LEU A 346 -3.83 -7.61 17.62
N LEU A 347 -3.89 -7.38 18.94
CA LEU A 347 -3.92 -8.46 19.91
C LEU A 347 -5.26 -9.22 19.90
N LEU A 348 -6.37 -8.50 19.95
CA LEU A 348 -7.70 -9.10 20.00
C LEU A 348 -8.03 -9.92 18.73
N PRO A 349 -7.84 -9.39 17.50
CA PRO A 349 -7.99 -10.18 16.29
C PRO A 349 -7.12 -11.45 16.28
N PHE A 350 -5.86 -11.32 16.72
CA PHE A 350 -4.95 -12.46 16.75
C PHE A 350 -5.36 -13.53 17.76
N LEU A 351 -5.77 -13.14 18.97
CA LEU A 351 -6.25 -14.08 19.99
C LEU A 351 -7.50 -14.84 19.53
N VAL A 352 -8.41 -14.16 18.83
CA VAL A 352 -9.62 -14.80 18.29
C VAL A 352 -9.28 -15.78 17.19
N LEU A 353 -8.37 -15.46 16.29
CA LEU A 353 -7.91 -16.40 15.27
C LEU A 353 -7.24 -17.63 15.90
N ILE A 354 -6.37 -17.45 16.90
CA ILE A 354 -5.77 -18.58 17.62
C ILE A 354 -6.85 -19.44 18.26
N TRP A 355 -7.78 -18.82 18.98
CA TRP A 355 -8.86 -19.58 19.63
C TRP A 355 -9.66 -20.38 18.62
N THR A 356 -10.12 -19.73 17.54
CA THR A 356 -10.94 -20.38 16.50
C THR A 356 -10.18 -21.49 15.78
N SER A 357 -8.86 -21.36 15.61
CA SER A 357 -8.03 -22.39 14.97
C SER A 357 -7.85 -23.66 15.80
N LEU A 358 -8.07 -23.57 17.11
CA LEU A 358 -7.88 -24.68 18.05
C LEU A 358 -9.17 -25.43 18.40
N VAL A 359 -10.33 -24.89 18.01
CA VAL A 359 -11.63 -25.51 18.31
C VAL A 359 -12.32 -26.01 17.05
N PRO A 360 -13.09 -27.12 17.12
CA PRO A 360 -13.75 -27.70 15.93
C PRO A 360 -14.86 -26.82 15.36
N TYR A 361 -15.48 -25.98 16.17
CA TYR A 361 -16.52 -25.03 15.81
C TYR A 361 -16.43 -23.78 16.71
N ILE A 362 -17.02 -22.67 16.26
CA ILE A 362 -16.97 -21.38 16.97
C ILE A 362 -17.74 -21.47 18.29
N GLN A 363 -17.05 -21.42 19.42
CA GLN A 363 -17.61 -21.49 20.77
C GLN A 363 -16.80 -20.66 21.76
N LEU A 364 -17.46 -20.25 22.86
CA LEU A 364 -16.79 -19.52 23.93
C LEU A 364 -15.72 -20.38 24.63
N PRO A 365 -14.63 -19.75 25.14
CA PRO A 365 -13.72 -20.42 26.04
C PRO A 365 -14.47 -20.93 27.29
N SER A 366 -14.50 -22.24 27.46
CA SER A 366 -15.12 -22.94 28.59
C SER A 366 -14.32 -24.20 28.92
N LYS A 367 -14.55 -24.81 30.08
CA LYS A 367 -13.90 -26.09 30.44
C LYS A 367 -14.16 -27.19 29.40
N ALA A 368 -15.37 -27.25 28.87
CA ALA A 368 -15.74 -28.20 27.82
C ALA A 368 -15.04 -27.82 26.47
N ALA A 369 -14.96 -26.56 26.13
CA ALA A 369 -14.24 -26.12 24.94
C ALA A 369 -12.72 -26.39 25.03
N LEU A 370 -12.12 -26.24 26.22
CA LEU A 370 -10.71 -26.56 26.44
C LEU A 370 -10.41 -28.05 26.29
N SER A 371 -11.34 -28.93 26.65
CA SER A 371 -11.18 -30.38 26.42
C SER A 371 -11.34 -30.81 24.96
N SER A 372 -11.93 -29.95 24.12
CA SER A 372 -12.08 -30.18 22.66
C SER A 372 -10.97 -29.51 21.83
N VAL A 373 -9.98 -28.90 22.47
CA VAL A 373 -8.84 -28.26 21.78
C VAL A 373 -8.07 -29.29 20.95
N THR A 374 -7.85 -28.98 19.68
CA THR A 374 -7.20 -29.86 18.72
C THR A 374 -6.35 -29.07 17.73
N LEU A 375 -5.32 -29.70 17.21
CA LEU A 375 -4.50 -29.15 16.10
C LEU A 375 -4.97 -29.66 14.73
N GLU A 376 -6.13 -30.33 14.68
CA GLU A 376 -6.66 -30.94 13.45
C GLU A 376 -6.92 -29.88 12.35
N GLY A 377 -7.34 -28.66 12.71
CA GLY A 377 -7.45 -27.54 11.78
C GLY A 377 -6.14 -27.24 11.06
N TYR A 378 -5.02 -27.22 11.80
CA TYR A 378 -3.69 -27.02 11.21
C TYR A 378 -3.29 -28.19 10.32
N ARG A 379 -3.57 -29.44 10.75
CA ARG A 379 -3.30 -30.64 9.95
C ARG A 379 -4.09 -30.62 8.64
N ARG A 380 -5.41 -30.40 8.70
CA ARG A 380 -6.27 -30.32 7.52
C ARG A 380 -5.85 -29.19 6.61
N ALA A 381 -5.62 -28.00 7.15
CA ALA A 381 -5.20 -26.85 6.37
C ALA A 381 -3.88 -27.11 5.61
N LEU A 382 -2.89 -27.75 6.24
CA LEU A 382 -1.62 -28.10 5.61
C LEU A 382 -1.73 -29.26 4.60
N THR A 383 -2.66 -30.22 4.81
CA THR A 383 -2.86 -31.36 3.89
C THR A 383 -3.80 -31.01 2.73
N THR A 384 -4.85 -30.22 2.99
CA THR A 384 -5.84 -29.80 1.97
C THR A 384 -5.27 -28.74 1.03
N ILE A 385 -4.47 -27.83 1.58
CA ILE A 385 -3.72 -26.89 0.76
C ILE A 385 -2.56 -27.67 0.13
N SER A 386 -2.78 -28.11 -1.12
CA SER A 386 -1.70 -28.66 -1.94
C SER A 386 -0.46 -27.77 -1.84
N GLY A 387 0.75 -28.29 -1.95
CA GLY A 387 1.97 -27.47 -1.85
C GLY A 387 2.05 -26.32 -2.87
N ARG A 388 1.15 -26.28 -3.86
CA ARG A 388 1.09 -25.23 -4.90
C ARG A 388 0.87 -23.82 -4.36
N PRO A 389 -0.13 -23.52 -3.50
CA PRO A 389 -0.27 -22.17 -2.94
C PRO A 389 0.95 -21.69 -2.19
N LEU A 390 1.68 -22.56 -1.50
CA LEU A 390 2.92 -22.20 -0.82
C LEU A 390 4.04 -21.86 -1.82
N VAL A 391 4.21 -22.70 -2.86
CA VAL A 391 5.19 -22.46 -3.93
C VAL A 391 4.84 -21.18 -4.70
N ASN A 392 3.58 -20.99 -5.08
CA ASN A 392 3.11 -19.79 -5.77
C ASN A 392 3.35 -18.53 -4.93
N THR A 393 3.06 -18.59 -3.62
CA THR A 393 3.33 -17.47 -2.71
C THR A 393 4.82 -17.19 -2.59
N PHE A 394 5.65 -18.22 -2.48
CA PHE A 394 7.11 -18.05 -2.46
C PHE A 394 7.61 -17.38 -3.75
N LEU A 395 7.17 -17.85 -4.92
CA LEU A 395 7.52 -17.25 -6.20
C LEU A 395 7.03 -15.79 -6.28
N LEU A 396 5.82 -15.50 -5.83
CA LEU A 396 5.26 -14.15 -5.78
C LEU A 396 6.13 -13.21 -4.91
N VAL A 397 6.48 -13.65 -3.70
CA VAL A 397 7.27 -12.89 -2.72
C VAL A 397 8.71 -12.63 -3.19
N VAL A 398 9.25 -13.47 -4.07
CA VAL A 398 10.58 -13.29 -4.67
C VAL A 398 10.53 -12.48 -5.95
N CYS A 399 9.62 -12.84 -6.88
CA CYS A 399 9.58 -12.24 -8.21
C CYS A 399 9.08 -10.80 -8.20
N VAL A 400 8.04 -10.48 -7.39
CA VAL A 400 7.49 -9.11 -7.37
C VAL A 400 8.51 -8.09 -6.88
N PRO A 401 9.18 -8.25 -5.72
CA PRO A 401 10.24 -7.33 -5.30
C PRO A 401 11.38 -7.23 -6.31
N ALA A 402 11.80 -8.35 -6.89
CA ALA A 402 12.86 -8.36 -7.89
C ALA A 402 12.52 -7.50 -9.12
N LEU A 403 11.31 -7.67 -9.69
CA LEU A 403 10.83 -6.88 -10.83
C LEU A 403 10.64 -5.41 -10.45
N VAL A 404 9.97 -5.13 -9.32
CA VAL A 404 9.73 -3.77 -8.87
C VAL A 404 11.03 -3.03 -8.63
N LEU A 405 12.00 -3.62 -7.92
CA LEU A 405 13.28 -2.98 -7.64
C LEU A 405 14.13 -2.81 -8.90
N PHE A 406 14.09 -3.78 -9.81
CA PHE A 406 14.77 -3.67 -11.09
C PHE A 406 14.27 -2.47 -11.90
N PHE A 407 12.96 -2.37 -12.13
CA PHE A 407 12.39 -1.24 -12.85
C PHE A 407 12.50 0.07 -12.07
N SER A 408 12.37 0.04 -10.74
CA SER A 408 12.57 1.23 -9.90
C SER A 408 13.98 1.76 -9.96
N ALA A 409 15.00 0.91 -9.94
CA ALA A 409 16.39 1.34 -10.06
C ALA A 409 16.67 2.01 -11.41
N ILE A 410 16.17 1.42 -12.50
CA ILE A 410 16.33 1.97 -13.86
C ILE A 410 15.58 3.30 -13.99
N THR A 411 14.30 3.35 -13.63
CA THR A 411 13.46 4.55 -13.76
C THR A 411 13.99 5.68 -12.89
N SER A 412 14.36 5.38 -11.64
CA SER A 412 14.92 6.37 -10.71
C SER A 412 16.25 6.94 -11.21
N TRP A 413 17.12 6.08 -11.75
CA TRP A 413 18.38 6.55 -12.32
C TRP A 413 18.15 7.47 -13.52
N ILE A 414 17.22 7.12 -14.42
CA ILE A 414 16.84 7.97 -15.57
C ILE A 414 16.31 9.33 -15.09
N VAL A 415 15.38 9.31 -14.15
CA VAL A 415 14.72 10.53 -13.65
C VAL A 415 15.68 11.46 -12.93
N VAL A 416 16.54 10.91 -12.06
CA VAL A 416 17.40 11.70 -11.15
C VAL A 416 18.77 12.04 -11.78
N ARG A 417 19.34 11.14 -12.57
CA ARG A 417 20.73 11.25 -13.05
C ARG A 417 20.89 11.64 -14.51
N THR A 418 19.85 11.46 -15.34
CA THR A 418 19.95 11.81 -16.76
C THR A 418 19.22 13.13 -17.09
N ARG A 419 19.54 13.69 -18.26
CA ARG A 419 18.84 14.84 -18.84
C ARG A 419 18.00 14.45 -20.06
N LEU A 420 17.67 13.17 -20.20
CA LEU A 420 16.90 12.64 -21.33
C LEU A 420 15.53 13.32 -21.43
N TRP A 421 15.16 13.65 -22.67
CA TRP A 421 13.81 14.13 -22.95
C TRP A 421 12.81 13.01 -22.60
N GLY A 422 11.69 13.37 -21.95
CA GLY A 422 10.69 12.39 -21.51
C GLY A 422 10.89 11.84 -20.08
N ARG A 423 12.01 12.08 -19.40
CA ARG A 423 12.24 11.60 -18.01
C ARG A 423 11.13 12.02 -17.03
N ARG A 424 10.55 13.24 -17.21
CA ARG A 424 9.42 13.71 -16.39
C ARG A 424 8.14 12.91 -16.67
N GLY A 425 7.94 12.48 -17.92
CA GLY A 425 6.84 11.61 -18.30
C GLY A 425 6.97 10.23 -17.65
N VAL A 426 8.18 9.66 -17.66
CA VAL A 426 8.47 8.39 -16.97
C VAL A 426 8.16 8.51 -15.47
N ASP A 427 8.63 9.57 -14.79
CA ASP A 427 8.33 9.80 -13.37
C ASP A 427 6.82 9.93 -13.09
N ALA A 428 6.12 10.66 -13.93
CA ALA A 428 4.67 10.82 -13.82
C ALA A 428 3.94 9.48 -13.96
N VAL A 429 4.25 8.70 -15.00
CA VAL A 429 3.59 7.42 -15.27
C VAL A 429 3.89 6.39 -14.18
N VAL A 430 5.13 6.26 -13.73
CA VAL A 430 5.52 5.33 -12.65
C VAL A 430 4.87 5.72 -11.31
N THR A 431 4.44 6.97 -11.15
CA THR A 431 3.74 7.43 -9.94
C THR A 431 2.22 7.16 -10.00
N LEU A 432 1.63 7.02 -11.20
CA LEU A 432 0.19 6.84 -11.37
C LEU A 432 -0.39 5.66 -10.55
N PRO A 433 0.26 4.47 -10.48
CA PRO A 433 -0.30 3.33 -9.74
C PRO A 433 -0.57 3.62 -8.26
N MET A 434 0.10 4.59 -7.65
CA MET A 434 -0.18 5.00 -6.26
C MET A 434 -1.61 5.59 -6.09
N ALA A 435 -2.15 6.16 -7.16
CA ALA A 435 -3.46 6.81 -7.18
C ALA A 435 -4.59 5.89 -7.67
N ILE A 436 -4.24 4.77 -8.29
CA ILE A 436 -5.18 3.90 -8.97
C ILE A 436 -5.54 2.72 -8.07
N PRO A 437 -6.84 2.39 -7.91
CA PRO A 437 -7.25 1.19 -7.21
C PRO A 437 -6.56 -0.05 -7.80
N HIS A 438 -5.93 -0.85 -6.94
CA HIS A 438 -5.20 -2.06 -7.37
C HIS A 438 -6.09 -3.04 -8.14
N LEU A 439 -7.39 -3.07 -7.80
CA LEU A 439 -8.41 -3.88 -8.48
C LEU A 439 -8.50 -3.56 -9.98
N ALA A 440 -8.29 -2.30 -10.38
CA ALA A 440 -8.35 -1.89 -11.77
C ALA A 440 -7.23 -2.53 -12.64
N PHE A 441 -6.03 -2.70 -12.08
CA PHE A 441 -4.94 -3.40 -12.79
C PHE A 441 -5.22 -4.89 -12.95
N ALA A 442 -5.76 -5.54 -11.90
CA ALA A 442 -6.16 -6.94 -11.97
C ALA A 442 -7.26 -7.16 -13.01
N PHE A 443 -8.26 -6.27 -13.03
CA PHE A 443 -9.32 -6.26 -14.02
C PHE A 443 -8.77 -6.10 -15.44
N ALA A 444 -7.93 -5.09 -15.68
CA ALA A 444 -7.35 -4.84 -17.00
C ALA A 444 -6.55 -6.05 -17.51
N LEU A 445 -5.77 -6.66 -16.64
CA LEU A 445 -4.96 -7.82 -16.99
C LEU A 445 -5.82 -9.07 -17.24
N SER A 446 -6.91 -9.24 -16.48
CA SER A 446 -7.92 -10.27 -16.74
C SER A 446 -8.56 -10.07 -18.12
N TYR A 447 -8.96 -8.84 -18.43
CA TYR A 447 -9.54 -8.49 -19.72
C TYR A 447 -8.57 -8.75 -20.88
N VAL A 448 -7.32 -8.32 -20.75
CA VAL A 448 -6.27 -8.60 -21.76
C VAL A 448 -6.10 -10.10 -21.98
N GLY A 449 -6.02 -10.88 -20.90
CA GLY A 449 -5.84 -12.33 -21.01
C GLY A 449 -7.00 -13.07 -21.64
N LEU A 450 -8.24 -12.57 -21.47
CA LEU A 450 -9.45 -13.21 -21.98
C LEU A 450 -9.82 -12.77 -23.40
N TYR A 451 -9.67 -11.47 -23.70
CA TYR A 451 -10.15 -10.89 -24.96
C TYR A 451 -9.06 -10.63 -26.01
N ILE A 452 -7.88 -10.19 -25.57
CA ILE A 452 -6.84 -9.71 -26.50
C ILE A 452 -5.80 -10.78 -26.74
N ALA A 453 -5.35 -11.44 -25.68
CA ALA A 453 -4.29 -12.43 -25.71
C ALA A 453 -4.81 -13.85 -25.38
N SER A 454 -5.98 -14.21 -25.89
CA SER A 454 -6.64 -15.49 -25.61
C SER A 454 -5.78 -16.72 -26.02
N GLY A 455 -4.88 -16.56 -27.00
CA GLY A 455 -3.90 -17.58 -27.40
C GLY A 455 -2.69 -17.72 -26.45
N VAL A 456 -2.51 -16.79 -25.51
CA VAL A 456 -1.41 -16.81 -24.53
C VAL A 456 -2.02 -17.06 -23.16
N PRO A 457 -1.56 -18.06 -22.38
CA PRO A 457 -2.14 -18.41 -21.09
C PRO A 457 -1.78 -17.40 -19.99
N ILE A 458 -2.14 -16.13 -20.17
CA ILE A 458 -1.93 -15.04 -19.20
C ILE A 458 -2.97 -15.14 -18.10
N TYR A 459 -4.27 -15.22 -18.47
CA TYR A 459 -5.36 -15.35 -17.52
C TYR A 459 -5.25 -16.67 -16.72
N GLY A 460 -5.43 -16.59 -15.42
CA GLY A 460 -5.30 -17.75 -14.54
C GLY A 460 -3.87 -18.26 -14.32
N SER A 461 -2.85 -17.52 -14.81
CA SER A 461 -1.43 -17.83 -14.55
C SER A 461 -0.92 -17.06 -13.32
N LEU A 462 0.13 -17.61 -12.68
CA LEU A 462 0.83 -16.89 -11.60
C LEU A 462 1.52 -15.61 -12.13
N ALA A 463 1.94 -15.62 -13.40
CA ALA A 463 2.55 -14.46 -14.04
C ALA A 463 1.60 -13.24 -14.06
N ALA A 464 0.29 -13.45 -14.26
CA ALA A 464 -0.69 -12.37 -14.19
C ALA A 464 -0.71 -11.71 -12.81
N ILE A 465 -0.69 -12.50 -11.74
CA ILE A 465 -0.64 -11.97 -10.37
C ILE A 465 0.67 -11.22 -10.13
N ILE A 466 1.81 -11.78 -10.54
CA ILE A 466 3.13 -11.13 -10.42
C ILE A 466 3.19 -9.80 -11.16
N ILE A 467 2.70 -9.73 -12.39
CA ILE A 467 2.67 -8.50 -13.20
C ILE A 467 1.75 -7.45 -12.54
N SER A 468 0.55 -7.85 -12.13
CA SER A 468 -0.40 -6.95 -11.47
C SER A 468 0.17 -6.33 -10.20
N HIS A 469 0.77 -7.15 -9.32
CA HIS A 469 1.45 -6.67 -8.11
C HIS A 469 2.64 -5.77 -8.42
N SER A 470 3.45 -6.14 -9.44
CA SER A 470 4.62 -5.35 -9.83
C SER A 470 4.23 -3.95 -10.31
N ILE A 471 3.14 -3.84 -11.08
CA ILE A 471 2.62 -2.55 -11.52
C ILE A 471 2.04 -1.76 -10.33
N ALA A 472 1.25 -2.38 -9.48
CA ALA A 472 0.64 -1.72 -8.33
C ALA A 472 1.69 -1.14 -7.36
N PHE A 473 2.79 -1.85 -7.15
CA PHE A 473 3.82 -1.47 -6.17
C PHE A 473 5.01 -0.69 -6.74
N ILE A 474 5.07 -0.45 -8.07
CA ILE A 474 6.20 0.26 -8.69
C ILE A 474 6.39 1.68 -8.14
N SER A 475 5.30 2.38 -7.83
CA SER A 475 5.34 3.73 -7.28
C SER A 475 6.09 3.76 -5.94
N PHE A 476 5.84 2.78 -5.07
CA PHE A 476 6.55 2.65 -3.79
C PHE A 476 8.04 2.40 -4.00
N GLY A 477 8.40 1.44 -4.85
CA GLY A 477 9.79 1.13 -5.17
C GLY A 477 10.54 2.33 -5.75
N SER A 478 9.95 2.98 -6.75
CA SER A 478 10.54 4.15 -7.41
C SER A 478 10.72 5.33 -6.45
N ARG A 479 9.74 5.67 -5.59
CA ARG A 479 9.87 6.75 -4.61
C ARG A 479 10.95 6.47 -3.56
N THR A 480 11.07 5.23 -3.11
CA THR A 480 12.12 4.81 -2.17
C THR A 480 13.50 4.93 -2.79
N VAL A 481 13.68 4.45 -4.02
CA VAL A 481 14.97 4.54 -4.73
C VAL A 481 15.31 5.98 -5.09
N ASN A 482 14.34 6.79 -5.57
CA ASN A 482 14.52 8.21 -5.85
C ASN A 482 15.03 8.96 -4.62
N GLY A 483 14.36 8.78 -3.46
CA GLY A 483 14.73 9.44 -2.21
C GLY A 483 16.16 9.13 -1.77
N THR A 484 16.59 7.88 -1.92
CA THR A 484 17.97 7.49 -1.59
C THR A 484 18.97 7.98 -2.63
N LEU A 485 18.62 7.88 -3.92
CA LEU A 485 19.52 8.29 -5.00
C LEU A 485 19.83 9.80 -4.97
N ILE A 486 18.85 10.64 -4.59
CA ILE A 486 19.05 12.09 -4.43
C ILE A 486 20.08 12.41 -3.33
N GLN A 487 20.17 11.58 -2.28
CA GLN A 487 21.11 11.76 -1.17
C GLN A 487 22.55 11.37 -1.53
N ILE A 488 22.77 10.57 -2.58
CA ILE A 488 24.10 10.19 -3.06
C ILE A 488 24.66 11.37 -3.87
N HIS A 489 25.82 11.89 -3.45
CA HIS A 489 26.44 13.03 -4.11
C HIS A 489 26.91 12.66 -5.52
N LYS A 490 26.67 13.55 -6.50
CA LYS A 490 27.02 13.30 -7.92
C LYS A 490 28.53 13.22 -8.16
N ASP A 491 29.33 13.88 -7.33
CA ASP A 491 30.79 13.89 -7.42
C ASP A 491 31.39 12.48 -7.35
N LEU A 492 30.73 11.55 -6.65
CA LEU A 492 31.16 10.15 -6.60
C LEU A 492 31.08 9.45 -7.97
N GLU A 493 30.05 9.81 -8.77
CA GLU A 493 29.92 9.29 -10.15
C GLU A 493 30.91 10.01 -11.09
N GLU A 494 31.07 11.32 -10.91
CA GLU A 494 32.01 12.14 -11.70
C GLU A 494 33.46 11.70 -11.49
N ALA A 495 33.85 11.33 -10.26
CA ALA A 495 35.17 10.80 -9.97
C ALA A 495 35.49 9.52 -10.79
N VAL A 496 34.50 8.64 -10.98
CA VAL A 496 34.66 7.44 -11.84
C VAL A 496 34.86 7.86 -13.30
N LEU A 497 34.10 8.86 -13.77
CA LEU A 497 34.22 9.33 -15.15
C LEU A 497 35.59 9.99 -15.42
N VAL A 498 36.07 10.82 -14.49
CA VAL A 498 37.40 11.46 -14.56
C VAL A 498 38.50 10.39 -14.54
N SER A 499 38.33 9.31 -13.78
CA SER A 499 39.27 8.17 -13.76
C SER A 499 39.18 7.28 -15.02
N GLY A 500 38.44 7.68 -16.07
CA GLY A 500 38.31 6.96 -17.34
C GLY A 500 37.27 5.84 -17.32
N GLY A 501 36.48 5.68 -16.24
CA GLY A 501 35.35 4.76 -16.17
C GLY A 501 34.16 5.23 -17.00
N SER A 502 33.25 4.31 -17.35
CA SER A 502 31.97 4.64 -17.98
C SER A 502 30.88 4.90 -16.95
N ARG A 503 29.76 5.52 -17.36
CA ARG A 503 28.58 5.71 -16.50
C ARG A 503 28.01 4.37 -15.99
N LEU A 504 28.09 3.31 -16.78
CA LEU A 504 27.67 1.97 -16.35
C LEU A 504 28.60 1.44 -15.24
N VAL A 505 29.91 1.73 -15.31
CA VAL A 505 30.86 1.40 -14.23
C VAL A 505 30.54 2.18 -12.97
N ALA A 506 30.23 3.48 -13.08
CA ALA A 506 29.79 4.31 -11.96
C ALA A 506 28.50 3.76 -11.33
N LEU A 507 27.50 3.42 -12.13
CA LEU A 507 26.26 2.79 -11.66
C LEU A 507 26.56 1.48 -10.91
N ARG A 508 27.33 0.56 -11.51
CA ARG A 508 27.55 -0.78 -10.95
C ARG A 508 28.47 -0.78 -9.73
N ARG A 509 29.54 0.06 -9.74
CA ARG A 509 30.57 0.03 -8.69
C ARG A 509 30.40 1.06 -7.59
N VAL A 510 29.60 2.11 -7.81
CA VAL A 510 29.38 3.19 -6.85
C VAL A 510 27.91 3.27 -6.45
N VAL A 511 27.02 3.53 -7.41
CA VAL A 511 25.61 3.83 -7.11
C VAL A 511 24.88 2.61 -6.57
N LEU A 512 24.95 1.45 -7.22
CA LEU A 512 24.25 0.25 -6.77
C LEU A 512 24.72 -0.25 -5.40
N PRO A 513 26.01 -0.30 -5.06
CA PRO A 513 26.44 -0.66 -3.71
C PRO A 513 25.94 0.31 -2.64
N LEU A 514 25.94 1.63 -2.93
CA LEU A 514 25.41 2.64 -2.00
C LEU A 514 23.88 2.59 -1.86
N LEU A 515 23.17 2.17 -2.91
CA LEU A 515 21.73 1.93 -2.88
C LEU A 515 21.37 0.59 -2.23
N ALA A 516 22.28 -0.38 -2.15
CA ALA A 516 21.99 -1.74 -1.74
C ALA A 516 21.25 -1.86 -0.40
N PRO A 517 21.57 -1.11 0.67
CA PRO A 517 20.80 -1.14 1.91
C PRO A 517 19.36 -0.72 1.71
N ALA A 518 19.12 0.37 0.97
CA ALA A 518 17.76 0.87 0.69
C ALA A 518 16.97 -0.11 -0.18
N LEU A 519 17.62 -0.70 -1.20
CA LEU A 519 17.02 -1.74 -2.04
C LEU A 519 16.67 -2.99 -1.23
N PHE A 520 17.51 -3.40 -0.30
CA PHE A 520 17.23 -4.53 0.58
C PHE A 520 15.98 -4.28 1.44
N TYR A 521 15.91 -3.14 2.14
CA TYR A 521 14.75 -2.80 2.96
C TYR A 521 13.48 -2.62 2.13
N ALA A 522 13.58 -1.96 0.97
CA ALA A 522 12.46 -1.84 0.05
C ALA A 522 12.00 -3.21 -0.48
N GLY A 523 12.92 -4.11 -0.78
CA GLY A 523 12.64 -5.47 -1.21
C GLY A 523 11.88 -6.28 -0.17
N VAL A 524 12.31 -6.24 1.08
CA VAL A 524 11.60 -6.88 2.20
C VAL A 524 10.19 -6.32 2.34
N TRP A 525 10.06 -4.99 2.27
CA TRP A 525 8.75 -4.34 2.38
C TRP A 525 7.81 -4.75 1.23
N LEU A 526 8.30 -4.73 0.00
CA LEU A 526 7.56 -5.17 -1.19
C LEU A 526 7.16 -6.65 -1.10
N ALA A 527 8.05 -7.51 -0.60
CA ALA A 527 7.76 -8.92 -0.36
C ALA A 527 6.57 -9.10 0.60
N LEU A 528 6.58 -8.35 1.72
CA LEU A 528 5.52 -8.39 2.71
C LEU A 528 4.20 -7.78 2.18
N LEU A 529 4.26 -6.71 1.39
CA LEU A 529 3.08 -6.15 0.73
C LEU A 529 2.46 -7.15 -0.25
N SER A 530 3.29 -7.80 -1.06
CA SER A 530 2.84 -8.81 -2.01
C SER A 530 2.29 -10.06 -1.33
N TYR A 531 2.90 -10.50 -0.23
CA TYR A 531 2.47 -11.64 0.57
C TYR A 531 1.07 -11.46 1.17
N ARG A 532 0.75 -10.27 1.66
CA ARG A 532 -0.52 -9.97 2.32
C ARG A 532 -1.66 -9.59 1.37
N GLU A 533 -1.34 -9.29 0.12
CA GLU A 533 -2.31 -8.81 -0.86
C GLU A 533 -3.24 -9.94 -1.29
N VAL A 534 -4.55 -9.71 -1.19
CA VAL A 534 -5.57 -10.69 -1.55
C VAL A 534 -6.45 -10.21 -2.71
N THR A 535 -6.65 -8.92 -2.86
CA THR A 535 -7.63 -8.33 -3.78
C THR A 535 -7.32 -8.62 -5.24
N MET A 536 -6.09 -8.32 -5.68
CA MET A 536 -5.64 -8.61 -7.05
C MET A 536 -5.55 -10.10 -7.31
N ALA A 537 -5.05 -10.85 -6.30
CA ALA A 537 -4.91 -12.29 -6.41
C ALA A 537 -6.27 -12.98 -6.55
N LEU A 538 -7.31 -12.55 -5.81
CA LEU A 538 -8.69 -13.07 -5.94
C LEU A 538 -9.28 -12.79 -7.31
N PHE A 539 -9.03 -11.60 -7.86
CA PHE A 539 -9.55 -11.22 -9.17
C PHE A 539 -8.96 -12.06 -10.31
N LEU A 540 -7.68 -12.43 -10.19
CA LEU A 540 -6.91 -13.18 -11.18
C LEU A 540 -6.81 -14.68 -10.85
N GLN A 541 -7.47 -15.15 -9.78
CA GLN A 541 -7.31 -16.52 -9.32
C GLN A 541 -7.86 -17.57 -10.29
N SER A 542 -7.19 -18.71 -10.26
CA SER A 542 -7.61 -19.95 -10.90
C SER A 542 -7.18 -21.13 -10.00
N PRO A 543 -7.65 -22.34 -10.24
CA PRO A 543 -7.19 -23.52 -9.46
C PRO A 543 -5.68 -23.74 -9.52
N ARG A 544 -4.99 -23.20 -10.54
CA ARG A 544 -3.54 -23.43 -10.75
C ARG A 544 -2.65 -22.36 -10.12
N ASN A 545 -3.15 -21.13 -9.94
CA ASN A 545 -2.35 -19.99 -9.49
C ASN A 545 -2.71 -19.49 -8.07
N GLN A 546 -3.47 -20.27 -7.31
CA GLN A 546 -3.80 -19.92 -5.93
C GLN A 546 -2.54 -19.58 -5.13
N VAL A 547 -2.60 -18.49 -4.36
CA VAL A 547 -1.62 -18.09 -3.37
C VAL A 547 -2.19 -18.24 -1.97
N LEU A 548 -1.37 -18.15 -0.94
CA LEU A 548 -1.81 -18.41 0.43
C LEU A 548 -2.97 -17.51 0.88
N SER A 549 -2.94 -16.22 0.51
CA SER A 549 -4.02 -15.29 0.84
C SER A 549 -5.36 -15.68 0.21
N THR A 550 -5.36 -16.12 -1.06
CA THR A 550 -6.58 -16.58 -1.74
C THR A 550 -7.04 -17.95 -1.23
N ALA A 551 -6.13 -18.83 -0.85
CA ALA A 551 -6.47 -20.13 -0.26
C ALA A 551 -7.19 -19.94 1.09
N ILE A 552 -6.73 -19.03 1.94
CA ILE A 552 -7.40 -18.71 3.22
C ILE A 552 -8.79 -18.10 2.96
N TRP A 553 -8.89 -17.19 1.98
CA TRP A 553 -10.18 -16.61 1.59
C TRP A 553 -11.16 -17.68 1.14
N ASN A 554 -10.73 -18.61 0.30
CA ASN A 554 -11.58 -19.70 -0.20
C ASN A 554 -12.01 -20.68 0.93
N LEU A 555 -11.14 -20.96 1.92
CA LEU A 555 -11.51 -21.73 3.11
C LEU A 555 -12.60 -21.03 3.92
N TRP A 556 -12.48 -19.71 4.08
CA TRP A 556 -13.49 -18.91 4.75
C TRP A 556 -14.83 -18.91 3.99
N ASP A 557 -14.78 -18.68 2.68
CA ASP A 557 -15.96 -18.64 1.81
C ASP A 557 -16.66 -20.00 1.71
N SER A 558 -15.90 -21.08 1.83
CA SER A 558 -16.40 -22.47 1.92
C SER A 558 -16.90 -22.87 3.32
N ASN A 559 -17.11 -21.90 4.23
CA ASN A 559 -17.61 -22.10 5.60
C ASN A 559 -16.72 -23.02 6.47
N ASN A 560 -15.39 -22.93 6.29
CA ASN A 560 -14.40 -23.63 7.11
C ASN A 560 -13.59 -22.63 7.99
N PRO A 561 -14.23 -21.99 8.99
CA PRO A 561 -13.60 -20.92 9.76
C PRO A 561 -12.40 -21.38 10.59
N ALA A 562 -12.41 -22.62 11.11
CA ALA A 562 -11.30 -23.16 11.89
C ALA A 562 -10.03 -23.34 11.04
N ASP A 563 -10.17 -23.90 9.84
CA ASP A 563 -9.06 -24.11 8.91
C ASP A 563 -8.54 -22.76 8.35
N ALA A 564 -9.45 -21.83 8.02
CA ALA A 564 -9.10 -20.48 7.62
C ALA A 564 -8.34 -19.73 8.73
N ALA A 565 -8.78 -19.85 9.98
CA ALA A 565 -8.12 -19.27 11.13
C ALA A 565 -6.73 -19.89 11.38
N ALA A 566 -6.61 -21.24 11.28
CA ALA A 566 -5.34 -21.94 11.42
C ALA A 566 -4.31 -21.46 10.38
N MET A 567 -4.71 -21.36 9.11
CA MET A 567 -3.83 -20.82 8.07
C MET A 567 -3.52 -19.33 8.27
N GLY A 568 -4.50 -18.55 8.75
CA GLY A 568 -4.28 -17.14 9.10
C GLY A 568 -3.23 -16.97 10.21
N VAL A 569 -3.26 -17.82 11.23
CA VAL A 569 -2.26 -17.85 12.30
C VAL A 569 -0.88 -18.22 11.75
N LEU A 570 -0.79 -19.24 10.90
CA LEU A 570 0.47 -19.61 10.22
C LEU A 570 1.00 -18.46 9.34
N MET A 571 0.10 -17.81 8.61
CA MET A 571 0.45 -16.64 7.80
C MET A 571 1.02 -15.49 8.65
N PHE A 572 0.43 -15.23 9.82
CA PHE A 572 0.92 -14.23 10.77
C PHE A 572 2.34 -14.56 11.28
N PHE A 573 2.58 -15.81 11.70
CA PHE A 573 3.90 -16.23 12.15
C PHE A 573 4.95 -16.18 11.03
N THR A 574 4.57 -16.48 9.80
CA THR A 574 5.46 -16.37 8.64
C THR A 574 5.88 -14.91 8.40
N VAL A 575 4.94 -13.95 8.49
CA VAL A 575 5.26 -12.50 8.42
C VAL A 575 6.23 -12.10 9.53
N MET A 576 5.98 -12.51 10.78
CA MET A 576 6.89 -12.23 11.89
C MET A 576 8.28 -12.81 11.68
N PHE A 577 8.35 -14.06 11.21
CA PHE A 577 9.62 -14.72 10.92
C PHE A 577 10.40 -13.97 9.83
N LEU A 578 9.74 -13.63 8.72
CA LEU A 578 10.34 -12.86 7.61
C LEU A 578 10.86 -11.50 8.08
N LEU A 579 10.12 -10.80 8.93
CA LEU A 579 10.55 -9.54 9.53
C LEU A 579 11.81 -9.69 10.38
N ILE A 580 11.83 -10.67 11.28
CA ILE A 580 12.98 -10.93 12.16
C ILE A 580 14.19 -11.37 11.33
N ALA A 581 13.99 -12.24 10.34
CA ALA A 581 15.04 -12.67 9.43
C ALA A 581 15.62 -11.50 8.63
N ALA A 582 14.75 -10.61 8.12
CA ALA A 582 15.15 -9.42 7.41
C ALA A 582 15.95 -8.44 8.28
N GLN A 583 15.51 -8.19 9.52
CA GLN A 583 16.24 -7.32 10.45
C GLN A 583 17.63 -7.89 10.80
N ARG A 584 17.73 -9.21 11.01
CA ARG A 584 19.01 -9.86 11.26
C ARG A 584 19.92 -9.85 10.03
N GLY A 585 19.33 -10.12 8.85
CA GLY A 585 20.04 -10.07 7.56
C GLY A 585 20.58 -8.68 7.26
N ALA A 586 19.77 -7.64 7.50
CA ALA A 586 20.17 -6.25 7.33
C ALA A 586 21.35 -5.86 8.21
N LYS A 587 21.32 -6.24 9.50
CA LYS A 587 22.45 -6.00 10.41
C LYS A 587 23.73 -6.65 9.90
N ARG A 588 23.67 -7.94 9.52
CA ARG A 588 24.85 -8.65 8.97
C ARG A 588 25.36 -8.04 7.67
N PHE A 589 24.47 -7.62 6.78
CA PHE A 589 24.82 -6.99 5.52
C PHE A 589 25.50 -5.63 5.72
N LEU A 590 25.00 -4.79 6.63
CA LEU A 590 25.60 -3.51 6.98
C LEU A 590 26.97 -3.68 7.65
N TYR A 591 27.10 -4.58 8.62
CA TYR A 591 28.41 -4.90 9.24
C TYR A 591 29.42 -5.46 8.23
N GLY A 592 28.97 -6.27 7.26
CA GLY A 592 29.83 -6.79 6.20
C GLY A 592 30.30 -5.75 5.19
N MET A 593 29.60 -4.59 5.09
CA MET A 593 30.02 -3.45 4.25
C MET A 593 30.95 -2.49 5.00
N GLU A 594 30.83 -2.35 6.32
CA GLU A 594 31.74 -1.56 7.15
C GLU A 594 33.15 -2.21 7.27
N LEU A 595 33.26 -3.52 7.03
CA LEU A 595 34.50 -4.29 7.07
C LEU A 595 35.21 -4.43 5.71
N ARG A 596 34.65 -3.87 4.64
CA ARG A 596 35.26 -3.80 3.30
C ARG A 596 35.53 -2.36 2.87
#